data_603c020f7ba85dcd5170e000af8e282c
#
_entry.id   603c020f7ba85dcd5170e000af8e282c
#
_cell.length_a   1.000
_cell.length_b   1.000
_cell.length_c   1.000
_cell.angle_alpha   90.00
_cell.angle_beta   90.00
_cell.angle_gamma   90.00
#
_symmetry.space_group_name_H-M   'P 1'
#
loop_
_entity.id
_entity.type
_entity.pdbx_description
1 polymer ?
#
loop_
_entity_poly.entity_id
_entity_poly.type
_entity_poly.pdbx_seq_one_letter_code
_entity_poly.pdbx_strand_id
1 'polypeptide(L)'
;ERCTDATDADLVFVQVPRSITVAPGLGSIDRTVLDGLRYIADCAPDEAEITVVVDYGTDMGPHDGSSWFERALDALTQELLAQRQIRLDVFYAAGNAQDARRHAVFWADAAEPQAATTLPWWLPASNAAPVAMELWFSEATPACRLDLHPPGAAMALTIDLAQDWLGAPPGLLPAQCAVVSKRMLAPGGGWQRQLLIDVGPTQAP
;
A
#
# COMPACT_ATOMS: atom_id res chain seq x y z
N GLU A 1 24.53 -11.99 -21.83
CA GLU A 1 24.99 -13.36 -21.48
C GLU A 1 23.78 -14.25 -21.43
N ARG A 2 23.70 -15.25 -22.28
CA ARG A 2 22.63 -16.26 -22.22
C ARG A 2 23.01 -17.18 -21.07
N CYS A 3 22.16 -17.23 -20.04
CA CYS A 3 22.21 -18.31 -19.07
C CYS A 3 21.88 -19.61 -19.83
N THR A 4 22.88 -20.45 -20.04
CA THR A 4 22.77 -21.70 -20.82
C THR A 4 22.58 -22.93 -19.94
N ASP A 5 22.51 -22.76 -18.64
CA ASP A 5 22.23 -23.85 -17.72
C ASP A 5 20.73 -24.10 -17.68
N ALA A 6 20.28 -25.11 -18.40
CA ALA A 6 18.97 -25.67 -18.24
C ALA A 6 18.89 -26.23 -16.82
N THR A 7 18.22 -25.52 -15.94
CA THR A 7 17.89 -26.05 -14.61
C THR A 7 16.74 -27.03 -14.78
N ASP A 8 16.83 -28.20 -14.14
CA ASP A 8 15.74 -29.18 -14.05
C ASP A 8 14.59 -28.67 -13.12
N ALA A 9 14.45 -27.37 -12.99
CA ALA A 9 13.44 -26.75 -12.14
C ALA A 9 12.08 -26.76 -12.85
N ASP A 10 11.07 -27.22 -12.14
CA ASP A 10 9.68 -27.10 -12.58
C ASP A 10 9.24 -25.64 -12.59
N LEU A 11 8.43 -25.27 -13.58
CA LEU A 11 7.94 -23.91 -13.74
C LEU A 11 6.42 -23.87 -13.57
N VAL A 12 5.94 -23.07 -12.61
CA VAL A 12 4.52 -22.85 -12.36
C VAL A 12 4.17 -21.41 -12.67
N PHE A 13 3.17 -21.18 -13.53
CA PHE A 13 2.66 -19.87 -13.83
C PHE A 13 1.30 -19.66 -13.19
N VAL A 14 1.12 -18.52 -12.51
CA VAL A 14 -0.16 -18.06 -11.98
C VAL A 14 -0.55 -16.76 -12.66
N GLN A 15 -1.69 -16.76 -13.34
CA GLN A 15 -2.21 -15.57 -13.99
C GLN A 15 -3.20 -14.84 -13.07
N VAL A 16 -2.91 -13.60 -12.75
CA VAL A 16 -3.83 -12.71 -12.04
C VAL A 16 -4.92 -12.20 -13.01
N PRO A 17 -6.21 -12.24 -12.66
CA PRO A 17 -7.28 -11.75 -13.50
C PRO A 17 -7.10 -10.27 -13.87
N ARG A 18 -7.33 -9.93 -15.14
CA ARG A 18 -7.20 -8.55 -15.62
C ARG A 18 -8.10 -7.55 -14.86
N SER A 19 -9.29 -7.98 -14.42
CA SER A 19 -10.19 -7.14 -13.64
C SER A 19 -9.57 -6.62 -12.34
N ILE A 20 -8.65 -7.37 -11.74
CA ILE A 20 -7.95 -6.99 -10.51
C ILE A 20 -6.82 -6.00 -10.81
N THR A 21 -6.13 -6.15 -11.95
CA THR A 21 -5.01 -5.28 -12.32
C THR A 21 -5.45 -3.93 -12.89
N VAL A 22 -6.64 -3.86 -13.50
CA VAL A 22 -7.16 -2.64 -14.15
C VAL A 22 -7.97 -1.76 -13.20
N ALA A 23 -8.65 -2.36 -12.22
CA ALA A 23 -9.42 -1.65 -11.21
C ALA A 23 -9.13 -2.24 -9.83
N PRO A 24 -7.93 -2.09 -9.30
CA PRO A 24 -7.57 -2.63 -8.00
C PRO A 24 -8.37 -1.91 -6.93
N GLY A 25 -9.37 -2.58 -6.38
CA GLY A 25 -9.88 -2.20 -5.07
C GLY A 25 -8.76 -2.40 -4.05
N LEU A 26 -8.69 -1.54 -3.03
CA LEU A 26 -7.68 -1.65 -1.97
C LEU A 26 -7.63 -3.09 -1.41
N GLY A 27 -6.49 -3.75 -1.54
CA GLY A 27 -6.24 -5.10 -1.02
C GLY A 27 -6.67 -6.27 -1.89
N SER A 28 -7.28 -6.06 -3.06
CA SER A 28 -7.72 -7.17 -3.92
C SER A 28 -6.56 -7.93 -4.57
N ILE A 29 -5.51 -7.22 -4.97
CA ILE A 29 -4.32 -7.82 -5.59
C ILE A 29 -3.52 -8.61 -4.57
N ASP A 30 -3.32 -8.09 -3.38
CA ASP A 30 -2.55 -8.73 -2.31
C ASP A 30 -3.14 -10.08 -1.94
N ARG A 31 -4.47 -10.15 -1.82
CA ARG A 31 -5.17 -11.41 -1.59
C ARG A 31 -4.93 -12.40 -2.72
N THR A 32 -5.04 -11.93 -3.97
CA THR A 32 -4.86 -12.80 -5.15
C THR A 32 -3.43 -13.32 -5.22
N VAL A 33 -2.44 -12.49 -4.87
CA VAL A 33 -1.04 -12.93 -4.79
C VAL A 33 -0.86 -13.98 -3.71
N LEU A 34 -1.40 -13.79 -2.51
CA LEU A 34 -1.32 -14.80 -1.44
C LEU A 34 -1.98 -16.13 -1.84
N ASP A 35 -3.13 -16.08 -2.50
CA ASP A 35 -3.80 -17.28 -3.01
C ASP A 35 -2.94 -17.96 -4.09
N GLY A 36 -2.28 -17.18 -4.97
CA GLY A 36 -1.34 -17.69 -5.96
C GLY A 36 -0.10 -18.34 -5.34
N LEU A 37 0.46 -17.74 -4.30
CA LEU A 37 1.61 -18.33 -3.58
C LEU A 37 1.25 -19.64 -2.91
N ARG A 38 0.07 -19.74 -2.31
CA ARG A 38 -0.44 -21.02 -1.75
C ARG A 38 -0.59 -22.07 -2.84
N TYR A 39 -1.20 -21.71 -3.97
CA TYR A 39 -1.33 -22.62 -5.10
C TYR A 39 0.03 -23.13 -5.60
N ILE A 40 1.03 -22.25 -5.74
CA ILE A 40 2.39 -22.66 -6.13
C ILE A 40 2.98 -23.64 -5.11
N ALA A 41 2.83 -23.34 -3.82
CA ALA A 41 3.30 -24.21 -2.75
C ALA A 41 2.58 -25.58 -2.77
N ASP A 42 1.28 -25.61 -3.08
CA ASP A 42 0.51 -26.87 -3.20
C ASP A 42 0.93 -27.72 -4.39
N CYS A 43 1.48 -27.11 -5.45
CA CYS A 43 2.06 -27.83 -6.58
C CYS A 43 3.44 -28.43 -6.29
N ALA A 44 4.14 -27.96 -5.27
CA ALA A 44 5.49 -28.39 -4.95
C ALA A 44 5.50 -29.59 -3.98
N PRO A 45 6.51 -30.47 -4.06
CA PRO A 45 6.73 -31.50 -3.04
C PRO A 45 7.18 -30.87 -1.71
N ASP A 46 7.12 -31.66 -0.64
CA ASP A 46 7.74 -31.25 0.63
C ASP A 46 9.27 -31.11 0.47
N GLU A 47 9.88 -30.29 1.31
CA GLU A 47 11.32 -29.97 1.27
C GLU A 47 11.76 -29.20 0.00
N ALA A 48 10.82 -28.67 -0.79
CA ALA A 48 11.13 -27.90 -1.99
C ALA A 48 11.73 -26.53 -1.67
N GLU A 49 12.57 -26.03 -2.58
CA GLU A 49 12.98 -24.63 -2.65
C GLU A 49 12.19 -23.95 -3.76
N ILE A 50 11.40 -22.93 -3.40
CA ILE A 50 10.50 -22.23 -4.31
C ILE A 50 10.96 -20.77 -4.42
N THR A 51 11.23 -20.35 -5.64
CA THR A 51 11.49 -18.93 -5.96
C THR A 51 10.33 -18.38 -6.76
N VAL A 52 9.66 -17.35 -6.27
CA VAL A 52 8.54 -16.70 -6.94
C VAL A 52 8.91 -15.28 -7.33
N VAL A 53 8.61 -14.92 -8.57
CA VAL A 53 8.71 -13.55 -9.07
C VAL A 53 7.30 -13.01 -9.26
N VAL A 54 6.97 -11.92 -8.56
CA VAL A 54 5.71 -11.19 -8.71
C VAL A 54 5.98 -9.93 -9.50
N ASP A 55 5.58 -9.94 -10.77
CA ASP A 55 5.76 -8.80 -11.69
C ASP A 55 4.63 -7.76 -11.54
N TYR A 56 4.30 -7.46 -10.30
CA TYR A 56 3.33 -6.45 -9.91
C TYR A 56 3.69 -5.87 -8.56
N GLY A 57 3.49 -4.58 -8.38
CA GLY A 57 3.70 -3.89 -7.10
C GLY A 57 2.72 -2.75 -6.92
N THR A 58 2.60 -2.27 -5.69
CA THR A 58 1.83 -1.07 -5.33
C THR A 58 2.75 -0.08 -4.64
N ASP A 59 2.48 1.21 -4.85
CA ASP A 59 3.16 2.28 -4.11
C ASP A 59 2.45 2.57 -2.75
N MET A 60 1.38 1.82 -2.45
CA MET A 60 0.57 1.98 -1.25
C MET A 60 1.14 1.17 -0.09
N GLY A 61 0.87 1.62 1.12
CA GLY A 61 1.27 0.93 2.34
C GLY A 61 2.29 1.71 3.18
N PRO A 62 2.60 1.22 4.38
CA PRO A 62 3.49 1.92 5.33
C PRO A 62 4.97 1.86 4.97
N HIS A 63 5.39 1.01 4.03
CA HIS A 63 6.78 0.81 3.59
C HIS A 63 7.77 0.43 4.69
N ASP A 64 7.29 -0.24 5.74
CA ASP A 64 8.10 -0.64 6.90
C ASP A 64 7.93 -2.12 7.27
N GLY A 65 7.34 -2.93 6.39
CA GLY A 65 7.06 -4.35 6.65
C GLY A 65 5.81 -4.57 7.49
N SER A 66 5.04 -3.53 7.79
CA SER A 66 3.93 -3.61 8.73
C SER A 66 2.56 -3.81 8.09
N SER A 67 2.46 -3.79 6.76
CA SER A 67 1.19 -4.00 6.08
C SER A 67 0.63 -5.39 6.40
N TRP A 68 -0.70 -5.53 6.31
CA TRP A 68 -1.34 -6.82 6.51
C TRP A 68 -0.85 -7.87 5.51
N PHE A 69 -0.51 -7.43 4.29
CA PHE A 69 0.00 -8.30 3.23
C PHE A 69 1.39 -8.83 3.56
N GLU A 70 2.32 -7.96 3.95
CA GLU A 70 3.69 -8.36 4.34
C GLU A 70 3.66 -9.34 5.52
N ARG A 71 2.83 -9.06 6.51
CA ARG A 71 2.64 -9.96 7.66
C ARG A 71 2.03 -11.32 7.27
N ALA A 72 1.09 -11.32 6.33
CA ALA A 72 0.50 -12.57 5.82
C ALA A 72 1.52 -13.37 5.00
N LEU A 73 2.39 -12.68 4.26
CA LEU A 73 3.49 -13.30 3.53
C LEU A 73 4.51 -13.94 4.49
N ASP A 74 4.92 -13.22 5.53
CA ASP A 74 5.80 -13.75 6.56
C ASP A 74 5.20 -14.97 7.26
N ALA A 75 3.91 -14.91 7.61
CA ALA A 75 3.21 -16.02 8.22
C ALA A 75 3.14 -17.24 7.29
N LEU A 76 2.85 -17.04 6.00
CA LEU A 76 2.83 -18.11 5.00
C LEU A 76 4.22 -18.76 4.85
N THR A 77 5.27 -17.96 4.77
CA THR A 77 6.65 -18.45 4.65
C THR A 77 7.04 -19.31 5.86
N GLN A 78 6.70 -18.84 7.06
CA GLN A 78 6.95 -19.59 8.30
C GLN A 78 6.12 -20.88 8.38
N GLU A 79 4.86 -20.84 7.98
CA GLU A 79 3.96 -21.99 7.96
C GLU A 79 4.50 -23.08 7.02
N LEU A 80 4.87 -22.73 5.79
CA LEU A 80 5.40 -23.65 4.80
C LEU A 80 6.71 -24.29 5.27
N LEU A 81 7.60 -23.51 5.88
CA LEU A 81 8.85 -24.00 6.43
C LEU A 81 8.60 -24.98 7.58
N ALA A 82 7.68 -24.64 8.50
CA ALA A 82 7.41 -25.45 9.70
C ALA A 82 6.65 -26.75 9.40
N GLN A 83 5.70 -26.72 8.46
CA GLN A 83 4.82 -27.86 8.20
C GLN A 83 5.31 -28.79 7.09
N ARG A 84 5.99 -28.24 6.07
CA ARG A 84 6.39 -28.96 4.87
C ARG A 84 7.88 -28.85 4.55
N GLN A 85 8.67 -28.14 5.36
CA GLN A 85 10.07 -27.81 5.12
C GLN A 85 10.32 -27.12 3.78
N ILE A 86 9.28 -26.47 3.22
CA ILE A 86 9.38 -25.68 2.01
C ILE A 86 10.02 -24.33 2.32
N ARG A 87 11.04 -23.96 1.55
CA ARG A 87 11.65 -22.63 1.56
C ARG A 87 11.05 -21.80 0.44
N LEU A 88 10.41 -20.69 0.80
CA LEU A 88 9.76 -19.80 -0.14
C LEU A 88 10.46 -18.44 -0.17
N ASP A 89 11.08 -18.12 -1.31
CA ASP A 89 11.67 -16.82 -1.60
C ASP A 89 10.77 -16.07 -2.59
N VAL A 90 10.34 -14.85 -2.23
CA VAL A 90 9.44 -14.05 -3.06
C VAL A 90 10.11 -12.74 -3.45
N PHE A 91 10.18 -12.48 -4.75
CA PHE A 91 10.74 -11.27 -5.35
C PHE A 91 9.62 -10.41 -5.92
N TYR A 92 9.52 -9.18 -5.43
CA TYR A 92 8.55 -8.20 -5.90
C TYR A 92 9.20 -7.17 -6.80
N ALA A 93 8.47 -6.77 -7.85
CA ALA A 93 8.87 -5.64 -8.67
C ALA A 93 8.81 -4.35 -7.83
N ALA A 94 9.93 -3.62 -7.78
CA ALA A 94 10.00 -2.32 -7.10
C ALA A 94 9.20 -1.21 -7.80
N GLY A 95 8.65 -1.49 -8.98
CA GLY A 95 7.91 -0.54 -9.80
C GLY A 95 8.80 0.39 -10.62
N ASN A 96 8.16 1.23 -11.43
CA ASN A 96 8.82 2.14 -12.39
C ASN A 96 8.58 3.61 -12.04
N ALA A 97 8.29 3.92 -10.77
CA ALA A 97 7.84 5.24 -10.33
C ALA A 97 8.97 6.12 -9.75
N GLN A 98 10.25 5.78 -9.97
CA GLN A 98 11.40 6.48 -9.40
C GLN A 98 11.34 8.00 -9.58
N ASP A 99 11.00 8.49 -10.77
CA ASP A 99 10.92 9.93 -11.07
C ASP A 99 9.53 10.54 -10.82
N ALA A 100 8.56 9.74 -10.41
CA ALA A 100 7.17 10.18 -10.28
C ALA A 100 6.88 10.94 -8.98
N ARG A 101 7.86 11.05 -8.08
CA ARG A 101 7.74 11.76 -6.79
C ARG A 101 6.51 11.32 -5.99
N ARG A 102 6.28 10.00 -5.90
CA ARG A 102 5.10 9.41 -5.25
C ARG A 102 5.31 9.08 -3.78
N HIS A 103 6.51 9.22 -3.25
CA HIS A 103 6.84 8.91 -1.86
C HIS A 103 7.60 10.07 -1.22
N ALA A 104 7.24 10.40 0.03
CA ALA A 104 7.93 11.37 0.85
C ALA A 104 7.91 10.93 2.32
N VAL A 105 9.00 11.22 3.02
CA VAL A 105 9.11 11.01 4.46
C VAL A 105 9.24 12.36 5.15
N PHE A 106 8.44 12.57 6.18
CA PHE A 106 8.47 13.77 7.01
C PHE A 106 8.86 13.39 8.43
N TRP A 107 9.75 14.16 9.02
CA TRP A 107 10.16 13.98 10.40
C TRP A 107 9.55 15.11 11.23
N ALA A 108 8.84 14.76 12.29
CA ALA A 108 8.42 15.75 13.28
C ALA A 108 9.67 16.19 14.06
N ASP A 109 9.96 17.48 14.05
CA ASP A 109 11.04 18.02 14.88
C ASP A 109 10.49 18.20 16.31
N ALA A 110 11.05 17.45 17.26
CA ALA A 110 10.70 17.57 18.67
C ALA A 110 11.08 18.94 19.27
N ALA A 111 12.03 19.65 18.65
CA ALA A 111 12.42 21.00 19.08
C ALA A 111 11.45 22.08 18.57
N GLU A 112 10.72 21.81 17.47
CA GLU A 112 9.75 22.75 16.90
C GLU A 112 8.39 22.05 16.67
N PRO A 113 7.69 21.63 17.74
CA PRO A 113 6.46 20.83 17.62
C PRO A 113 5.29 21.60 16.98
N GLN A 114 5.42 22.92 16.80
CA GLN A 114 4.42 23.76 16.14
C GLN A 114 4.74 24.05 14.67
N ALA A 115 5.89 23.56 14.16
CA ALA A 115 6.26 23.76 12.77
C ALA A 115 5.28 23.02 11.84
N ALA A 116 4.66 23.75 10.92
CA ALA A 116 3.79 23.16 9.90
C ALA A 116 4.60 22.80 8.67
N THR A 117 4.48 21.56 8.20
CA THR A 117 5.01 21.14 6.91
C THR A 117 3.87 21.14 5.88
N THR A 118 4.07 21.78 4.75
CA THR A 118 3.11 21.81 3.65
C THR A 118 3.57 20.88 2.54
N LEU A 119 2.69 19.95 2.16
CA LEU A 119 2.88 19.06 1.03
C LEU A 119 1.93 19.44 -0.10
N PRO A 120 2.40 20.00 -1.21
CA PRO A 120 1.56 20.22 -2.37
C PRO A 120 1.31 18.90 -3.10
N TRP A 121 0.04 18.58 -3.31
CA TRP A 121 -0.39 17.42 -4.10
C TRP A 121 -1.06 17.90 -5.39
N TRP A 122 -0.41 17.65 -6.50
CA TRP A 122 -0.91 18.06 -7.81
C TRP A 122 -1.68 16.93 -8.48
N LEU A 123 -2.93 17.21 -8.86
CA LEU A 123 -3.80 16.32 -9.58
C LEU A 123 -4.06 16.88 -10.98
N PRO A 124 -3.86 16.09 -12.06
CA PRO A 124 -4.19 16.54 -13.42
C PRO A 124 -5.68 16.84 -13.54
N ALA A 125 -6.03 17.95 -14.21
CA ALA A 125 -7.42 18.33 -14.43
C ALA A 125 -8.21 17.37 -15.35
N SER A 126 -7.52 16.52 -16.10
CA SER A 126 -8.11 15.56 -17.03
C SER A 126 -7.90 14.11 -16.62
N ASN A 127 -7.76 13.84 -15.32
CA ASN A 127 -7.55 12.50 -14.85
C ASN A 127 -8.85 11.68 -14.93
N ALA A 128 -8.81 10.58 -15.68
CA ALA A 128 -9.97 9.69 -15.90
C ALA A 128 -10.12 8.63 -14.82
N ALA A 129 -9.13 8.46 -13.96
CA ALA A 129 -9.12 7.44 -12.88
C ALA A 129 -9.09 8.10 -11.50
N PRO A 130 -9.61 7.45 -10.45
CA PRO A 130 -9.38 7.88 -9.08
C PRO A 130 -7.89 7.92 -8.74
N VAL A 131 -7.51 8.82 -7.85
CA VAL A 131 -6.14 8.94 -7.31
C VAL A 131 -6.22 8.94 -5.80
N ALA A 132 -5.35 8.19 -5.16
CA ALA A 132 -5.29 8.12 -3.71
C ALA A 132 -3.93 8.58 -3.18
N MET A 133 -3.94 9.13 -1.97
CA MET A 133 -2.77 9.41 -1.15
C MET A 133 -2.93 8.72 0.18
N GLU A 134 -1.92 7.99 0.61
CA GLU A 134 -1.83 7.47 1.97
C GLU A 134 -0.79 8.23 2.78
N LEU A 135 -1.12 8.50 4.02
CA LEU A 135 -0.21 9.04 5.01
C LEU A 135 -0.18 8.09 6.21
N TRP A 136 1.01 7.73 6.64
CA TRP A 136 1.22 6.83 7.75
C TRP A 136 1.95 7.54 8.88
N PHE A 137 1.42 7.42 10.08
CA PHE A 137 1.94 8.04 11.29
C PHE A 137 2.23 6.97 12.33
N SER A 138 3.43 6.97 12.89
CA SER A 138 3.76 6.09 14.00
C SER A 138 3.02 6.52 15.29
N GLU A 139 2.86 5.61 16.25
CA GLU A 139 2.29 5.93 17.57
C GLU A 139 3.14 6.97 18.34
N ALA A 140 4.43 6.99 18.08
CA ALA A 140 5.35 7.98 18.67
C ALA A 140 5.20 9.38 18.04
N THR A 141 4.44 9.51 16.94
CA THR A 141 4.18 10.82 16.35
C THR A 141 3.35 11.64 17.36
N PRO A 142 3.81 12.84 17.74
CA PRO A 142 3.03 13.72 18.60
C PRO A 142 1.63 13.92 18.04
N ALA A 143 0.67 14.26 18.90
CA ALA A 143 -0.67 14.62 18.46
C ALA A 143 -0.56 15.69 17.37
N CYS A 144 -0.83 15.30 16.14
CA CYS A 144 -0.75 16.20 15.02
C CYS A 144 -2.12 16.38 14.37
N ARG A 145 -2.27 17.52 13.73
CA ARG A 145 -3.46 17.90 12.97
C ARG A 145 -3.09 18.00 11.50
N LEU A 146 -3.93 17.48 10.64
CA LEU A 146 -3.81 17.68 9.22
C LEU A 146 -4.86 18.66 8.72
N ASP A 147 -4.43 19.67 8.00
CA ASP A 147 -5.32 20.59 7.30
C ASP A 147 -5.24 20.30 5.79
N LEU A 148 -6.32 19.78 5.22
CA LEU A 148 -6.44 19.53 3.79
C LEU A 148 -7.10 20.73 3.11
N HIS A 149 -6.40 21.35 2.15
CA HIS A 149 -6.84 22.52 1.41
C HIS A 149 -7.20 22.16 -0.03
N PRO A 150 -8.46 21.83 -0.35
CA PRO A 150 -8.86 21.58 -1.73
C PRO A 150 -8.77 22.87 -2.57
N PRO A 151 -8.48 22.78 -3.88
CA PRO A 151 -8.48 23.93 -4.77
C PRO A 151 -9.82 24.66 -4.76
N GLY A 152 -9.79 25.98 -4.59
CA GLY A 152 -11.00 26.82 -4.59
C GLY A 152 -11.90 26.69 -3.36
N ALA A 153 -11.58 25.86 -2.39
CA ALA A 153 -12.33 25.76 -1.15
C ALA A 153 -12.06 26.98 -0.27
N ALA A 154 -13.12 27.57 0.31
CA ALA A 154 -13.01 28.69 1.23
C ALA A 154 -12.47 28.26 2.61
N MET A 155 -12.55 26.99 2.94
CA MET A 155 -12.14 26.42 4.22
C MET A 155 -11.35 25.13 4.02
N ALA A 156 -10.37 24.92 4.87
CA ALA A 156 -9.68 23.65 4.98
C ALA A 156 -10.55 22.60 5.70
N LEU A 157 -10.36 21.33 5.37
CA LEU A 157 -10.77 20.24 6.22
C LEU A 157 -9.68 19.97 7.25
N THR A 158 -10.00 20.18 8.51
CA THR A 158 -9.11 19.85 9.63
C THR A 158 -9.43 18.46 10.16
N ILE A 159 -8.43 17.60 10.24
CA ILE A 159 -8.51 16.25 10.73
C ILE A 159 -7.63 16.12 11.97
N ASP A 160 -8.25 15.79 13.09
CA ASP A 160 -7.54 15.41 14.30
C ASP A 160 -7.11 13.94 14.17
N LEU A 161 -5.82 13.71 14.08
CA LEU A 161 -5.27 12.36 13.93
C LEU A 161 -5.34 11.52 15.23
N ALA A 162 -5.77 12.10 16.35
CA ALA A 162 -6.04 11.33 17.56
C ALA A 162 -7.31 10.49 17.46
N GLN A 163 -8.21 10.78 16.51
CA GLN A 163 -9.51 10.13 16.37
C GLN A 163 -9.68 9.48 15.01
N ASP A 164 -10.51 8.43 14.96
CA ASP A 164 -10.95 7.88 13.69
C ASP A 164 -11.93 8.86 13.03
N TRP A 165 -11.77 9.03 11.73
CA TRP A 165 -12.54 9.98 10.97
C TRP A 165 -12.92 9.43 9.59
N LEU A 166 -14.12 9.75 9.14
CA LEU A 166 -14.61 9.43 7.79
C LEU A 166 -15.47 10.59 7.30
N GLY A 167 -15.16 11.11 6.13
CA GLY A 167 -15.96 12.18 5.53
C GLY A 167 -15.37 12.72 4.24
N ALA A 168 -15.84 13.91 3.84
CA ALA A 168 -15.36 14.65 2.69
C ALA A 168 -15.02 16.09 3.08
N PRO A 169 -14.08 16.76 2.37
CA PRO A 169 -13.81 18.17 2.55
C PRO A 169 -15.07 19.02 2.34
N PRO A 170 -15.22 20.16 3.06
CA PRO A 170 -16.33 21.06 2.85
C PRO A 170 -16.43 21.51 1.39
N GLY A 171 -17.64 21.45 0.86
CA GLY A 171 -17.92 21.84 -0.54
C GLY A 171 -17.66 20.76 -1.58
N LEU A 172 -17.14 19.60 -1.17
CA LEU A 172 -16.98 18.45 -2.05
C LEU A 172 -17.95 17.32 -1.66
N LEU A 173 -18.41 16.58 -2.67
CA LEU A 173 -19.16 15.35 -2.43
C LEU A 173 -18.22 14.20 -2.09
N PRO A 174 -18.63 13.19 -1.30
CA PRO A 174 -17.81 12.00 -1.03
C PRO A 174 -17.33 11.28 -2.29
N ALA A 175 -18.13 11.33 -3.37
CA ALA A 175 -17.74 10.77 -4.66
C ALA A 175 -16.61 11.57 -5.36
N GLN A 176 -16.38 12.81 -4.96
CA GLN A 176 -15.32 13.66 -5.50
C GLN A 176 -14.05 13.58 -4.65
N CYS A 177 -14.21 13.52 -3.33
CA CYS A 177 -13.10 13.34 -2.40
C CYS A 177 -13.62 12.69 -1.12
N ALA A 178 -12.99 11.59 -0.74
CA ALA A 178 -13.25 10.92 0.53
C ALA A 178 -11.96 10.87 1.34
N VAL A 179 -12.09 11.04 2.64
CA VAL A 179 -10.96 10.97 3.58
C VAL A 179 -11.32 9.98 4.67
N VAL A 180 -10.41 9.08 4.96
CA VAL A 180 -10.55 8.09 6.03
C VAL A 180 -9.31 8.15 6.91
N SER A 181 -9.50 8.37 8.20
CA SER A 181 -8.45 8.22 9.20
C SER A 181 -8.79 7.08 10.14
N LYS A 182 -7.92 6.13 10.30
CA LYS A 182 -8.13 4.98 11.18
C LYS A 182 -6.86 4.56 11.90
N ARG A 183 -7.04 3.99 13.09
CA ARG A 183 -5.97 3.37 13.85
C ARG A 183 -5.77 1.93 13.38
N MET A 184 -4.53 1.55 13.16
CA MET A 184 -4.13 0.24 12.68
C MET A 184 -3.13 -0.38 13.66
N LEU A 185 -3.20 -1.69 13.86
CA LEU A 185 -2.22 -2.40 14.68
C LEU A 185 -0.91 -2.54 13.89
N ALA A 186 0.17 -2.03 14.46
CA ALA A 186 1.52 -2.20 13.90
C ALA A 186 2.14 -3.54 14.31
N PRO A 187 3.16 -4.03 13.59
CA PRO A 187 3.97 -5.17 14.03
C PRO A 187 4.61 -4.87 15.39
N GLY A 188 4.73 -5.90 16.23
CA GLY A 188 5.28 -5.73 17.56
C GLY A 188 4.29 -5.22 18.62
N GLY A 189 3.00 -5.04 18.25
CA GLY A 189 1.93 -4.70 19.17
C GLY A 189 1.71 -3.20 19.40
N GLY A 190 2.46 -2.34 18.71
CA GLY A 190 2.21 -0.90 18.68
C GLY A 190 1.06 -0.54 17.76
N TRP A 191 0.75 0.75 17.67
CA TRP A 191 -0.29 1.28 16.80
C TRP A 191 0.29 2.25 15.79
N GLN A 192 -0.32 2.27 14.62
CA GLN A 192 -0.08 3.26 13.57
C GLN A 192 -1.39 3.91 13.18
N ARG A 193 -1.33 5.10 12.64
CA ARG A 193 -2.48 5.74 12.05
C ARG A 193 -2.32 5.84 10.54
N GLN A 194 -3.28 5.30 9.84
CA GLN A 194 -3.42 5.48 8.40
C GLN A 194 -4.41 6.61 8.13
N LEU A 195 -4.04 7.54 7.26
CA LEU A 195 -4.94 8.47 6.63
C LEU A 195 -4.94 8.19 5.13
N LEU A 196 -6.10 7.88 4.58
CA LEU A 196 -6.32 7.71 3.16
C LEU A 196 -7.14 8.88 2.63
N ILE A 197 -6.65 9.53 1.60
CA ILE A 197 -7.35 10.55 0.84
C ILE A 197 -7.59 10.00 -0.56
N ASP A 198 -8.83 9.78 -0.90
CA ASP A 198 -9.24 9.28 -2.22
C ASP A 198 -9.93 10.40 -2.99
N VAL A 199 -9.43 10.69 -4.18
CA VAL A 199 -9.98 11.71 -5.08
C VAL A 199 -10.48 11.04 -6.32
N GLY A 200 -11.76 11.21 -6.60
CA GLY A 200 -12.41 10.71 -7.81
C GLY A 200 -11.83 11.29 -9.10
N PRO A 201 -12.26 10.78 -10.26
CA PRO A 201 -11.84 11.31 -11.54
C PRO A 201 -12.10 12.82 -11.63
N THR A 202 -11.11 13.57 -12.14
CA THR A 202 -11.22 15.02 -12.36
C THR A 202 -11.72 15.36 -13.76
N GLN A 203 -11.71 14.38 -14.67
CA GLN A 203 -12.30 14.51 -16.00
C GLN A 203 -13.83 14.48 -15.88
N ALA A 204 -14.50 15.48 -16.44
CA ALA A 204 -15.95 15.42 -16.59
C ALA A 204 -16.34 14.23 -17.47
N PRO A 205 -17.45 13.53 -17.16
CA PRO A 205 -17.94 12.40 -17.93
C PRO A 205 -18.36 12.82 -19.35
#